data_40e1f21e422f1bb5639b49320bcb94a7
#
_entry.id   40e1f21e422f1bb5639b49320bcb94a7
#
_cell.length_a   1.000
_cell.length_b   1.000
_cell.length_c   1.000
_cell.angle_alpha   90.00
_cell.angle_beta   90.00
_cell.angle_gamma   90.00
#
_symmetry.space_group_name_H-M   'P 1'
#
loop_
_entity.id
_entity.type
_entity.pdbx_description
1 polymer ?
#
loop_
_entity_poly.entity_id
_entity_poly.type
_entity_poly.pdbx_seq_one_letter_code
_entity_poly.pdbx_strand_id
1 'polypeptide(L)'
;MTFDEAVAFALTLPGTEIGASYGKRAVSVAANQRAFLYPGHEADTSFVVAMDLDSIELLKATDPHTFWQTPHYEGWEGVLVRYDSSDQERVREVIVRSRDWVAAKPKQRPRKRK
;
A
#
# COMPACT_ATOMS: atom_id res chain seq x y z
N MET A 1 10.23 -9.02 1.17
CA MET A 1 9.26 -9.04 0.03
C MET A 1 9.53 -7.81 -0.83
N THR A 2 9.90 -8.05 -2.07
CA THR A 2 10.12 -6.97 -3.03
C THR A 2 8.76 -6.42 -3.50
N PHE A 3 8.80 -5.30 -4.22
CA PHE A 3 7.58 -4.75 -4.79
C PHE A 3 6.91 -5.75 -5.76
N ASP A 4 7.71 -6.40 -6.61
CA ASP A 4 7.15 -7.38 -7.55
C ASP A 4 6.50 -8.56 -6.83
N GLU A 5 7.11 -9.03 -5.75
CA GLU A 5 6.52 -10.09 -4.93
C GLU A 5 5.24 -9.62 -4.25
N ALA A 6 5.23 -8.39 -3.77
CA ALA A 6 4.04 -7.82 -3.15
C ALA A 6 2.90 -7.67 -4.16
N VAL A 7 3.22 -7.25 -5.38
CA VAL A 7 2.23 -7.15 -6.46
C VAL A 7 1.65 -8.53 -6.77
N ALA A 8 2.52 -9.54 -6.90
CA ALA A 8 2.04 -10.90 -7.19
C ALA A 8 1.12 -11.40 -6.09
N PHE A 9 1.48 -11.17 -4.83
CA PHE A 9 0.62 -11.57 -3.71
C PHE A 9 -0.70 -10.81 -3.72
N ALA A 10 -0.65 -9.49 -3.90
CA ALA A 10 -1.86 -8.66 -3.88
C ALA A 10 -2.86 -9.05 -4.96
N LEU A 11 -2.34 -9.48 -6.13
CA LEU A 11 -3.21 -9.89 -7.23
C LEU A 11 -3.90 -11.23 -6.97
N THR A 12 -3.48 -11.99 -5.96
CA THR A 12 -4.22 -13.19 -5.55
C THR A 12 -5.47 -12.86 -4.74
N LEU A 13 -5.58 -11.64 -4.24
CA LEU A 13 -6.70 -11.24 -3.42
C LEU A 13 -7.92 -10.93 -4.31
N PRO A 14 -9.14 -11.29 -3.84
CA PRO A 14 -10.34 -11.03 -4.65
C PRO A 14 -10.53 -9.57 -4.95
N GLY A 15 -10.96 -9.27 -6.18
CA GLY A 15 -11.35 -7.92 -6.57
C GLY A 15 -10.20 -6.95 -6.77
N THR A 16 -8.99 -7.45 -7.02
CA THR A 16 -7.83 -6.60 -7.26
C THR A 16 -7.40 -6.68 -8.73
N GLU A 17 -6.73 -5.63 -9.18
CA GLU A 17 -6.26 -5.56 -10.57
C GLU A 17 -5.04 -4.65 -10.63
N ILE A 18 -4.27 -4.77 -11.70
CA ILE A 18 -3.18 -3.84 -11.98
C ILE A 18 -3.79 -2.48 -12.32
N GLY A 19 -3.25 -1.44 -11.69
CA GLY A 19 -3.64 -0.07 -11.97
C GLY A 19 -2.39 0.79 -12.05
N ALA A 20 -2.58 2.09 -11.88
CA ALA A 20 -1.49 3.04 -11.92
C ALA A 20 -1.65 4.06 -10.81
N SER A 21 -0.50 4.53 -10.28
CA SER A 21 -0.45 5.61 -9.32
C SER A 21 0.70 6.52 -9.75
N TYR A 22 0.37 7.77 -10.08
CA TYR A 22 1.35 8.74 -10.59
C TYR A 22 2.17 8.18 -11.76
N GLY A 23 1.50 7.47 -12.67
CA GLY A 23 2.13 6.90 -13.86
C GLY A 23 2.94 5.64 -13.61
N LYS A 24 2.96 5.13 -12.39
CA LYS A 24 3.71 3.91 -12.04
C LYS A 24 2.74 2.77 -11.76
N ARG A 25 3.22 1.53 -12.00
CA ARG A 25 2.41 0.35 -11.77
C ARG A 25 1.98 0.28 -10.30
N ALA A 26 0.72 -0.05 -10.09
CA ALA A 26 0.14 -0.19 -8.75
C ALA A 26 -0.86 -1.33 -8.76
N VAL A 27 -1.31 -1.75 -7.58
CA VAL A 27 -2.43 -2.69 -7.48
C VAL A 27 -3.61 -1.92 -6.90
N SER A 28 -4.75 -2.06 -7.52
CA SER A 28 -5.96 -1.31 -7.16
C SER A 28 -7.10 -2.26 -6.85
N VAL A 29 -8.07 -1.76 -6.09
CA VAL A 29 -9.35 -2.44 -5.93
C VAL A 29 -10.18 -2.14 -7.18
N ALA A 30 -10.61 -3.18 -7.89
CA ALA A 30 -11.28 -3.00 -9.16
C ALA A 30 -12.60 -2.24 -9.02
N ALA A 31 -13.36 -2.52 -7.97
CA ALA A 31 -14.69 -1.96 -7.80
C ALA A 31 -14.68 -0.43 -7.64
N ASN A 32 -13.69 0.13 -6.95
CA ASN A 32 -13.64 1.58 -6.72
C ASN A 32 -12.44 2.25 -7.39
N GLN A 33 -11.57 1.47 -8.05
CA GLN A 33 -10.41 1.97 -8.79
C GLN A 33 -9.39 2.70 -7.94
N ARG A 34 -9.31 2.38 -6.64
CA ARG A 34 -8.36 3.00 -5.74
C ARG A 34 -7.15 2.10 -5.54
N ALA A 35 -5.97 2.67 -5.69
CA ALA A 35 -4.72 1.95 -5.47
C ALA A 35 -4.48 1.73 -3.97
N PHE A 36 -3.96 0.56 -3.60
CA PHE A 36 -3.61 0.29 -2.20
C PHE A 36 -2.17 -0.20 -2.05
N LEU A 37 -1.49 -0.52 -3.15
CA LEU A 37 -0.10 -0.98 -3.14
C LEU A 37 0.61 -0.30 -4.30
N TYR A 38 1.69 0.44 -4.04
CA TYR A 38 2.36 1.19 -5.09
C TYR A 38 3.81 1.47 -4.69
N PRO A 39 4.69 1.77 -5.66
CA PRO A 39 6.07 2.12 -5.35
C PRO A 39 6.14 3.51 -4.73
N GLY A 40 7.10 3.71 -3.83
CA GLY A 40 7.34 5.00 -3.21
C GLY A 40 8.64 5.62 -3.70
N HIS A 41 9.07 6.67 -3.02
CA HIS A 41 10.33 7.34 -3.34
C HIS A 41 11.54 6.45 -3.06
N GLU A 42 11.40 5.49 -2.15
CA GLU A 42 12.47 4.56 -1.77
C GLU A 42 12.29 3.24 -2.52
N ALA A 43 12.15 3.32 -3.82
CA ALA A 43 11.74 2.17 -4.64
C ALA A 43 12.72 0.99 -4.60
N ASP A 44 13.99 1.24 -4.25
CA ASP A 44 14.99 0.17 -4.19
C ASP A 44 14.96 -0.60 -2.87
N THR A 45 14.29 -0.08 -1.85
CA THR A 45 14.31 -0.66 -0.52
C THR A 45 12.94 -0.91 0.08
N SER A 46 11.88 -0.30 -0.47
CA SER A 46 10.57 -0.36 0.12
C SER A 46 9.48 -0.06 -0.90
N PHE A 47 8.25 -0.44 -0.54
CA PHE A 47 7.05 -0.08 -1.30
C PHE A 47 6.05 0.56 -0.33
N VAL A 48 4.97 1.10 -0.86
CA VAL A 48 3.96 1.81 -0.05
C VAL A 48 2.68 1.00 -0.03
N VAL A 49 2.08 0.91 1.15
CA VAL A 49 0.76 0.29 1.35
C VAL A 49 -0.16 1.34 1.94
N ALA A 50 -1.35 1.50 1.36
CA ALA A 50 -2.35 2.42 1.88
C ALA A 50 -2.96 1.86 3.16
N MET A 51 -3.14 2.72 4.18
CA MET A 51 -3.67 2.30 5.46
C MET A 51 -4.15 3.52 6.23
N ASP A 52 -5.12 3.33 7.14
CA ASP A 52 -5.59 4.41 7.98
C ASP A 52 -4.50 4.87 8.94
N LEU A 53 -4.59 6.13 9.35
CA LEU A 53 -3.52 6.75 10.15
C LEU A 53 -3.29 6.05 11.49
N ASP A 54 -4.35 5.63 12.18
CA ASP A 54 -4.19 4.96 13.45
C ASP A 54 -3.45 3.63 13.31
N SER A 55 -3.78 2.86 12.27
CA SER A 55 -3.08 1.60 12.01
C SER A 55 -1.62 1.84 11.64
N ILE A 56 -1.33 2.90 10.88
CA ILE A 56 0.05 3.25 10.53
C ILE A 56 0.86 3.54 11.78
N GLU A 57 0.32 4.33 12.71
CA GLU A 57 1.05 4.63 13.93
C GLU A 57 1.31 3.38 14.76
N LEU A 58 0.35 2.46 14.82
CA LEU A 58 0.54 1.21 15.52
C LEU A 58 1.61 0.34 14.86
N LEU A 59 1.63 0.27 13.53
CA LEU A 59 2.64 -0.49 12.81
C LEU A 59 4.03 0.08 13.05
N LYS A 60 4.17 1.41 12.99
CA LYS A 60 5.46 2.08 13.23
C LYS A 60 5.93 1.84 14.66
N ALA A 61 5.01 1.80 15.62
CA ALA A 61 5.37 1.59 17.04
C ALA A 61 5.76 0.15 17.32
N THR A 62 5.11 -0.82 16.68
CA THR A 62 5.31 -2.24 17.01
C THR A 62 6.38 -2.91 16.14
N ASP A 63 6.64 -2.38 14.94
CA ASP A 63 7.66 -2.95 14.05
C ASP A 63 8.28 -1.86 13.19
N PRO A 64 9.07 -0.96 13.79
CA PRO A 64 9.66 0.17 13.06
C PRO A 64 10.72 -0.24 12.04
N HIS A 65 11.25 -1.46 12.14
CA HIS A 65 12.19 -1.94 11.13
C HIS A 65 11.47 -2.20 9.80
N THR A 66 10.25 -2.70 9.87
CA THR A 66 9.47 -3.04 8.67
C THR A 66 8.66 -1.85 8.16
N PHE A 67 7.98 -1.13 9.09
CA PHE A 67 7.01 -0.09 8.74
C PHE A 67 7.51 1.27 9.19
N TRP A 68 7.55 2.21 8.25
CA TRP A 68 8.07 3.54 8.55
C TRP A 68 7.49 4.58 7.59
N GLN A 69 7.75 5.84 7.89
CA GLN A 69 7.38 6.93 7.01
C GLN A 69 8.52 7.93 6.99
N THR A 70 8.80 8.48 5.81
CA THR A 70 9.67 9.64 5.71
C THR A 70 8.85 10.86 6.14
N PRO A 71 9.51 12.00 6.45
CA PRO A 71 8.76 13.23 6.73
C PRO A 71 7.77 13.60 5.63
N HIS A 72 8.07 13.25 4.39
CA HIS A 72 7.19 13.49 3.26
C HIS A 72 5.87 12.72 3.39
N TYR A 73 5.91 11.54 4.00
CA TYR A 73 4.72 10.69 4.13
C TYR A 73 3.98 10.87 5.45
N GLU A 74 4.56 11.56 6.42
CA GLU A 74 3.89 11.75 7.72
C GLU A 74 2.55 12.46 7.53
N GLY A 75 1.51 11.91 8.15
CA GLY A 75 0.15 12.42 8.01
C GLY A 75 -0.59 11.89 6.80
N TRP A 76 0.07 11.15 5.94
CA TRP A 76 -0.55 10.51 4.79
C TRP A 76 -1.05 9.11 5.17
N GLU A 77 -2.06 8.65 4.45
CA GLU A 77 -2.60 7.30 4.62
C GLU A 77 -1.81 6.31 3.78
N GLY A 78 -0.50 6.33 3.95
CA GLY A 78 0.40 5.41 3.27
C GLY A 78 1.63 5.17 4.14
N VAL A 79 2.04 3.90 4.25
CA VAL A 79 3.19 3.50 5.05
C VAL A 79 4.18 2.76 4.17
N LEU A 80 5.47 3.05 4.36
CA LEU A 80 6.52 2.33 3.64
C LEU A 80 6.79 1.00 4.33
N VAL A 81 7.01 -0.03 3.50
CA VAL A 81 7.28 -1.39 3.95
C VAL A 81 8.63 -1.80 3.39
N ARG A 82 9.59 -2.10 4.26
CA ARG A 82 10.93 -2.49 3.82
C ARG A 82 10.93 -3.88 3.20
N TYR A 83 11.70 -4.03 2.14
CA TYR A 83 11.82 -5.31 1.44
C TYR A 83 12.41 -6.40 2.32
N ASP A 84 13.30 -6.05 3.23
CA ASP A 84 14.06 -7.00 4.03
C ASP A 84 13.43 -7.34 5.38
N SER A 85 12.12 -7.11 5.52
CA SER A 85 11.43 -7.48 6.74
C SER A 85 11.60 -8.97 7.02
N SER A 86 11.85 -9.30 8.29
CA SER A 86 11.94 -10.69 8.71
C SER A 86 10.57 -11.33 8.92
N ASP A 87 9.50 -10.53 8.96
CA ASP A 87 8.16 -11.04 9.21
C ASP A 87 7.28 -10.88 7.97
N GLN A 88 7.50 -11.80 7.01
CA GLN A 88 6.76 -11.79 5.75
C GLN A 88 5.27 -12.04 5.95
N GLU A 89 4.93 -12.85 6.95
CA GLU A 89 3.52 -13.11 7.28
C GLU A 89 2.79 -11.82 7.65
N ARG A 90 3.43 -11.00 8.48
CA ARG A 90 2.82 -9.74 8.88
C ARG A 90 2.67 -8.80 7.71
N VAL A 91 3.66 -8.79 6.81
CA VAL A 91 3.59 -7.95 5.61
C VAL A 91 2.39 -8.37 4.76
N ARG A 92 2.20 -9.67 4.55
CA ARG A 92 1.04 -10.17 3.79
C ARG A 92 -0.27 -9.77 4.47
N GLU A 93 -0.34 -9.92 5.78
CA GLU A 93 -1.54 -9.54 6.55
C GLU A 93 -1.86 -8.05 6.37
N VAL A 94 -0.84 -7.20 6.40
CA VAL A 94 -1.04 -5.76 6.24
C VAL A 94 -1.55 -5.45 4.83
N ILE A 95 -1.03 -6.15 3.82
CA ILE A 95 -1.51 -5.96 2.44
C ILE A 95 -3.00 -6.34 2.34
N VAL A 96 -3.40 -7.45 2.96
CA VAL A 96 -4.81 -7.87 2.97
C VAL A 96 -5.68 -6.82 3.65
N ARG A 97 -5.24 -6.33 4.81
CA ARG A 97 -5.99 -5.31 5.54
C ARG A 97 -6.09 -4.01 4.76
N SER A 98 -5.04 -3.67 4.04
CA SER A 98 -5.04 -2.49 3.18
C SER A 98 -6.09 -2.63 2.08
N ARG A 99 -6.13 -3.79 1.42
CA ARG A 99 -7.13 -4.04 0.39
C ARG A 99 -8.54 -3.88 0.96
N ASP A 100 -8.78 -4.45 2.14
CA ASP A 100 -10.10 -4.38 2.76
C ASP A 100 -10.48 -2.94 3.13
N TRP A 101 -9.54 -2.19 3.67
CA TRP A 101 -9.78 -0.80 4.05
C TRP A 101 -10.08 0.07 2.84
N VAL A 102 -9.29 -0.09 1.78
CA VAL A 102 -9.48 0.70 0.55
C VAL A 102 -10.76 0.26 -0.16
N ALA A 103 -11.09 -1.04 -0.13
CA ALA A 103 -12.32 -1.54 -0.76
C ALA A 103 -13.58 -0.96 -0.13
N ALA A 104 -13.51 -0.52 1.12
CA ALA A 104 -14.66 0.08 1.79
C ALA A 104 -14.87 1.54 1.41
N LYS A 105 -13.95 2.14 0.67
CA LYS A 105 -14.06 3.54 0.26
C LYS A 105 -14.96 3.68 -0.96
N PRO A 106 -15.55 4.87 -1.16
CA PRO A 106 -16.35 5.10 -2.37
C PRO A 106 -15.47 5.07 -3.62
N LYS A 107 -16.11 4.91 -4.77
CA LYS A 107 -15.40 4.91 -6.04
C LYS A 107 -14.64 6.23 -6.21
N GLN A 108 -13.42 6.12 -6.73
CA GLN A 108 -12.60 7.29 -6.98
C GLN A 108 -13.24 8.13 -8.07
N ARG A 109 -13.32 9.44 -7.81
CA ARG A 109 -13.88 10.35 -8.79
C ARG A 109 -12.87 10.59 -9.90
N PRO A 110 -13.35 10.71 -11.17
CA PRO A 110 -12.46 11.13 -12.24
C PRO A 110 -11.90 12.51 -11.93
N ARG A 111 -10.66 12.75 -12.33
CA ARG A 111 -10.05 14.06 -12.13
C ARG A 111 -10.78 15.07 -13.01
N LYS A 112 -11.13 16.19 -12.43
CA LYS A 112 -11.77 17.25 -13.21
C LYS A 112 -10.79 17.88 -14.18
N ARG A 113 -11.29 18.21 -15.34
CA ARG A 113 -10.50 18.90 -16.37
C ARG A 113 -10.76 20.38 -16.27
N LYS A 114 -9.75 21.14 -16.52
CA LYS A 114 -9.87 22.59 -16.54
C LYS A 114 -10.03 23.08 -17.93
#